data_29ff07787aacd4b22ec96970e226cc57
#
_entry.id   29ff07787aacd4b22ec96970e226cc57
#
_cell.length_a   1.000
_cell.length_b   1.000
_cell.length_c   1.000
_cell.angle_alpha   90.00
_cell.angle_beta   90.00
_cell.angle_gamma   90.00
#
_symmetry.space_group_name_H-M   'P 1'
#
loop_
_entity.id
_entity.type
_entity.pdbx_description
1 polymer ?
#
loop_
_entity_poly.entity_id
_entity_poly.type
_entity_poly.pdbx_seq_one_letter_code
_entity_poly.pdbx_strand_id
1 'polypeptide(L)'
;FAYISLFAYRFYLNSKEKKFITMMAASFANKDTVDELKKNPDAFKAGGQKKCITALFSDIQKFSTFSEKIGELYGEDGPNKLISILNEYLGDMSKAILKNNGTIDKYEGDAIVSMFGAPDPNNLYTPNQWAYYSIESVIRMKQTEEEFNKSHYFPNEPEKSTIPNPLYTRIGLNSGDAFVGLMGSQTDYFNKF
;
A
#
# COMPACT_ATOMS: atom_id res chain seq x y z
N PHE A 1 -28.92 -9.90 -34.26
CA PHE A 1 -27.70 -9.05 -34.16
C PHE A 1 -27.74 -8.13 -32.95
N ALA A 2 -28.83 -7.39 -32.67
CA ALA A 2 -28.94 -6.46 -31.54
C ALA A 2 -28.67 -7.09 -30.14
N TYR A 3 -29.16 -8.31 -29.91
CA TYR A 3 -28.93 -9.03 -28.63
C TYR A 3 -27.46 -9.44 -28.43
N ILE A 4 -26.78 -9.83 -29.48
CA ILE A 4 -25.35 -10.22 -29.43
C ILE A 4 -24.47 -9.00 -29.15
N SER A 5 -24.79 -7.86 -29.80
CA SER A 5 -24.05 -6.62 -29.56
C SER A 5 -24.27 -6.06 -28.14
N LEU A 6 -25.50 -6.16 -27.61
CA LEU A 6 -25.84 -5.75 -26.24
C LEU A 6 -25.14 -6.66 -25.21
N PHE A 7 -25.08 -7.97 -25.45
CA PHE A 7 -24.40 -8.93 -24.60
C PHE A 7 -22.87 -8.68 -24.60
N ALA A 8 -22.28 -8.49 -25.79
CA ALA A 8 -20.87 -8.16 -25.92
C ALA A 8 -20.51 -6.84 -25.24
N TYR A 9 -21.37 -5.83 -25.34
CA TYR A 9 -21.17 -4.54 -24.67
C TYR A 9 -21.25 -4.65 -23.15
N ARG A 10 -22.23 -5.38 -22.59
CA ARG A 10 -22.33 -5.66 -21.16
C ARG A 10 -21.13 -6.47 -20.65
N PHE A 11 -20.68 -7.48 -21.39
CA PHE A 11 -19.51 -8.26 -21.05
C PHE A 11 -18.23 -7.38 -21.03
N TYR A 12 -18.09 -6.48 -22.00
CA TYR A 12 -16.97 -5.53 -22.04
C TYR A 12 -16.98 -4.57 -20.85
N LEU A 13 -18.12 -4.00 -20.47
CA LEU A 13 -18.25 -3.13 -19.30
C LEU A 13 -17.92 -3.88 -18.01
N ASN A 14 -18.49 -5.06 -17.79
CA ASN A 14 -18.18 -5.91 -16.63
C ASN A 14 -16.69 -6.27 -16.56
N SER A 15 -16.06 -6.51 -17.70
CA SER A 15 -14.62 -6.83 -17.75
C SER A 15 -13.75 -5.64 -17.36
N LYS A 16 -14.11 -4.43 -17.78
CA LYS A 16 -13.43 -3.19 -17.37
C LYS A 16 -13.56 -2.92 -15.87
N GLU A 17 -14.79 -3.04 -15.36
CA GLU A 17 -15.08 -2.86 -13.94
C GLU A 17 -14.32 -3.86 -13.06
N LYS A 18 -14.37 -5.15 -13.41
CA LYS A 18 -13.58 -6.19 -12.72
C LYS A 18 -12.07 -5.91 -12.76
N LYS A 19 -11.56 -5.44 -13.91
CA LYS A 19 -10.15 -5.08 -14.04
C LYS A 19 -9.79 -3.90 -13.15
N PHE A 20 -10.65 -2.88 -13.10
CA PHE A 20 -10.45 -1.70 -12.25
C PHE A 20 -10.44 -2.07 -10.76
N ILE A 21 -11.44 -2.83 -10.29
CA ILE A 21 -11.54 -3.31 -8.90
C ILE A 21 -10.31 -4.15 -8.54
N THR A 22 -9.88 -5.04 -9.45
CA THR A 22 -8.67 -5.85 -9.25
C THR A 22 -7.42 -5.00 -9.12
N MET A 23 -7.28 -3.98 -9.95
CA MET A 23 -6.15 -3.07 -9.91
C MET A 23 -6.13 -2.27 -8.60
N MET A 24 -7.28 -1.79 -8.14
CA MET A 24 -7.42 -1.13 -6.84
C MET A 24 -7.04 -2.07 -5.69
N ALA A 25 -7.55 -3.29 -5.68
CA ALA A 25 -7.20 -4.28 -4.66
C ALA A 25 -5.69 -4.64 -4.67
N ALA A 26 -5.08 -4.72 -5.84
CA ALA A 26 -3.65 -4.99 -6.00
C ALA A 26 -2.74 -3.84 -5.53
N SER A 27 -3.30 -2.65 -5.29
CA SER A 27 -2.57 -1.55 -4.66
C SER A 27 -2.38 -1.73 -3.15
N PHE A 28 -3.17 -2.61 -2.53
CA PHE A 28 -3.18 -2.84 -1.08
C PHE A 28 -2.75 -4.26 -0.68
N ALA A 29 -2.82 -5.22 -1.58
CA ALA A 29 -2.45 -6.61 -1.32
C ALA A 29 -1.68 -7.19 -2.52
N ASN A 30 -0.84 -8.22 -2.26
CA ASN A 30 -0.17 -8.90 -3.35
C ASN A 30 -1.17 -9.64 -4.25
N LYS A 31 -0.73 -9.97 -5.47
CA LYS A 31 -1.58 -10.58 -6.50
C LYS A 31 -2.20 -11.89 -6.03
N ASP A 32 -1.44 -12.73 -5.35
CA ASP A 32 -1.89 -14.05 -4.92
C ASP A 32 -3.00 -13.93 -3.87
N THR A 33 -2.86 -13.00 -2.92
CA THR A 33 -3.92 -12.66 -1.95
C THR A 33 -5.18 -12.16 -2.66
N VAL A 34 -5.05 -11.27 -3.65
CA VAL A 34 -6.19 -10.75 -4.42
C VAL A 34 -6.87 -11.87 -5.21
N ASP A 35 -6.12 -12.78 -5.81
CA ASP A 35 -6.66 -13.88 -6.60
C ASP A 35 -7.35 -14.93 -5.69
N GLU A 36 -6.83 -15.19 -4.49
CA GLU A 36 -7.51 -16.05 -3.50
C GLU A 36 -8.80 -15.41 -2.96
N LEU A 37 -8.81 -14.11 -2.71
CA LEU A 37 -10.03 -13.40 -2.29
C LEU A 37 -11.12 -13.42 -3.37
N LYS A 38 -10.75 -13.38 -4.66
CA LYS A 38 -11.71 -13.55 -5.75
C LYS A 38 -12.32 -14.95 -5.78
N LYS A 39 -11.55 -15.98 -5.45
CA LYS A 39 -12.03 -17.37 -5.39
C LYS A 39 -12.91 -17.60 -4.16
N ASN A 40 -12.61 -16.93 -3.04
CA ASN A 40 -13.33 -17.06 -1.79
C ASN A 40 -13.71 -15.68 -1.20
N PRO A 41 -14.73 -14.99 -1.77
CA PRO A 41 -15.16 -13.68 -1.28
C PRO A 41 -15.63 -13.70 0.18
N ASP A 42 -16.12 -14.85 0.64
CA ASP A 42 -16.60 -15.06 2.00
C ASP A 42 -15.48 -15.03 3.07
N ALA A 43 -14.23 -15.16 2.66
CA ALA A 43 -13.08 -15.00 3.55
C ALA A 43 -12.98 -13.56 4.14
N PHE A 44 -13.68 -12.61 3.53
CA PHE A 44 -13.78 -11.21 3.95
C PHE A 44 -15.15 -10.85 4.52
N LYS A 45 -15.87 -11.81 5.12
CA LYS A 45 -17.15 -11.51 5.77
C LYS A 45 -16.99 -10.43 6.84
N ALA A 46 -17.98 -9.55 6.91
CA ALA A 46 -18.16 -8.64 8.03
C ALA A 46 -18.22 -9.42 9.34
N GLY A 47 -17.25 -9.19 10.20
CA GLY A 47 -17.05 -9.91 11.45
C GLY A 47 -15.57 -10.25 11.59
N GLY A 48 -14.86 -9.57 12.49
CA GLY A 48 -13.43 -9.76 12.66
C GLY A 48 -13.07 -11.18 13.10
N GLN A 49 -11.94 -11.68 12.64
CA GLN A 49 -11.32 -12.91 13.11
C GLN A 49 -10.14 -12.56 14.01
N LYS A 50 -9.99 -13.27 15.13
CA LYS A 50 -8.77 -13.16 15.94
C LYS A 50 -7.64 -13.89 15.22
N LYS A 51 -6.59 -13.15 14.87
CA LYS A 51 -5.38 -13.68 14.23
C LYS A 51 -4.14 -13.13 14.90
N CYS A 52 -3.07 -13.92 14.95
CA CYS A 52 -1.75 -13.41 15.27
C CYS A 52 -1.17 -12.76 14.02
N ILE A 53 -0.96 -11.45 14.04
CA ILE A 53 -0.41 -10.67 12.93
C ILE A 53 0.88 -9.98 13.35
N THR A 54 1.67 -9.54 12.36
CA THR A 54 2.72 -8.54 12.59
C THR A 54 2.29 -7.24 11.91
N ALA A 55 2.07 -6.21 12.70
CA ALA A 55 1.78 -4.86 12.21
C ALA A 55 3.09 -4.14 11.89
N LEU A 56 3.10 -3.37 10.80
CA LEU A 56 4.17 -2.47 10.40
C LEU A 56 3.61 -1.06 10.27
N PHE A 57 4.25 -0.13 10.96
CA PHE A 57 4.00 1.30 10.84
C PHE A 57 5.26 1.99 10.36
N SER A 58 5.15 2.82 9.35
CA SER A 58 6.26 3.64 8.88
C SER A 58 5.81 5.07 8.65
N ASP A 59 6.68 6.03 8.95
CA ASP A 59 6.47 7.46 8.65
C ASP A 59 7.78 8.14 8.25
N ILE A 60 7.70 9.27 7.55
CA ILE A 60 8.87 10.04 7.14
C ILE A 60 9.28 10.97 8.28
N GLN A 61 10.53 10.86 8.71
CA GLN A 61 11.08 11.70 9.77
C GLN A 61 11.11 13.17 9.34
N LYS A 62 10.55 14.06 10.17
CA LYS A 62 10.50 15.52 9.93
C LYS A 62 9.79 15.90 8.63
N PHE A 63 8.73 15.16 8.28
CA PHE A 63 8.00 15.40 7.04
C PHE A 63 7.46 16.83 6.89
N SER A 64 6.98 17.46 7.96
CA SER A 64 6.51 18.86 7.92
C SER A 64 7.61 19.81 7.44
N THR A 65 8.83 19.67 7.99
CA THR A 65 9.98 20.49 7.56
C THR A 65 10.39 20.18 6.12
N PHE A 66 10.30 18.92 5.70
CA PHE A 66 10.55 18.54 4.30
C PHE A 66 9.53 19.21 3.36
N SER A 67 8.25 19.16 3.71
CA SER A 67 7.16 19.78 2.95
C SER A 67 7.35 21.30 2.81
N GLU A 68 7.71 22.00 3.89
CA GLU A 68 8.02 23.44 3.87
C GLU A 68 9.15 23.76 2.89
N LYS A 69 10.24 23.01 2.93
CA LYS A 69 11.39 23.19 2.02
C LYS A 69 11.06 22.90 0.56
N ILE A 70 10.18 21.94 0.28
CA ILE A 70 9.65 21.71 -1.08
C ILE A 70 8.87 22.95 -1.56
N GLY A 71 8.05 23.55 -0.69
CA GLY A 71 7.37 24.79 -0.99
C GLY A 71 8.32 25.95 -1.30
N GLU A 72 9.39 26.09 -0.51
CA GLU A 72 10.44 27.10 -0.75
C GLU A 72 11.19 26.85 -2.08
N LEU A 73 11.49 25.58 -2.40
CA LEU A 73 12.25 25.22 -3.61
C LEU A 73 11.44 25.37 -4.90
N TYR A 74 10.15 25.06 -4.89
CA TYR A 74 9.30 25.01 -6.08
C TYR A 74 8.23 26.10 -6.12
N GLY A 75 8.07 26.92 -5.07
CA GLY A 75 7.09 28.02 -5.02
C GLY A 75 5.67 27.51 -5.24
N GLU A 76 4.97 28.11 -6.19
CA GLU A 76 3.56 27.76 -6.49
C GLU A 76 3.37 26.33 -6.94
N ASP A 77 4.37 25.66 -7.53
CA ASP A 77 4.32 24.24 -7.93
C ASP A 77 4.68 23.29 -6.79
N GLY A 78 5.05 23.81 -5.61
CA GLY A 78 5.46 23.03 -4.44
C GLY A 78 4.49 21.91 -4.05
N PRO A 79 3.17 22.17 -3.94
CA PRO A 79 2.19 21.12 -3.59
C PRO A 79 2.16 19.96 -4.59
N ASN A 80 2.21 20.25 -5.90
CA ASN A 80 2.22 19.22 -6.94
C ASN A 80 3.51 18.38 -6.89
N LYS A 81 4.65 19.02 -6.66
CA LYS A 81 5.94 18.36 -6.52
C LYS A 81 5.98 17.48 -5.28
N LEU A 82 5.48 17.97 -4.15
CA LEU A 82 5.38 17.19 -2.91
C LEU A 82 4.56 15.91 -3.12
N ILE A 83 3.37 16.03 -3.73
CA ILE A 83 2.51 14.87 -4.02
C ILE A 83 3.21 13.89 -4.97
N SER A 84 3.89 14.39 -6.00
CA SER A 84 4.63 13.54 -6.95
C SER A 84 5.75 12.75 -6.25
N ILE A 85 6.57 13.43 -5.44
CA ILE A 85 7.66 12.83 -4.67
C ILE A 85 7.11 11.79 -3.68
N LEU A 86 6.03 12.13 -2.95
CA LEU A 86 5.40 11.19 -2.02
C LEU A 86 4.85 9.95 -2.71
N ASN A 87 4.16 10.12 -3.83
CA ASN A 87 3.59 9.00 -4.59
C ASN A 87 4.69 8.04 -5.09
N GLU A 88 5.81 8.57 -5.54
CA GLU A 88 6.97 7.77 -5.96
C GLU A 88 7.57 7.05 -4.75
N TYR A 89 7.91 7.79 -3.69
CA TYR A 89 8.55 7.25 -2.49
C TYR A 89 7.69 6.21 -1.78
N LEU A 90 6.43 6.55 -1.46
CA LEU A 90 5.50 5.62 -0.80
C LEU A 90 5.16 4.42 -1.70
N GLY A 91 5.08 4.64 -3.02
CA GLY A 91 4.88 3.57 -4.00
C GLY A 91 6.03 2.55 -3.98
N ASP A 92 7.26 3.01 -3.92
CA ASP A 92 8.44 2.14 -3.87
C ASP A 92 8.56 1.42 -2.52
N MET A 93 8.28 2.11 -1.40
CA MET A 93 8.20 1.50 -0.07
C MET A 93 7.11 0.42 -0.01
N SER A 94 5.95 0.68 -0.60
CA SER A 94 4.84 -0.28 -0.67
C SER A 94 5.19 -1.54 -1.45
N LYS A 95 5.97 -1.42 -2.52
CA LYS A 95 6.46 -2.58 -3.28
C LYS A 95 7.29 -3.52 -2.42
N ALA A 96 8.09 -2.98 -1.49
CA ALA A 96 8.88 -3.80 -0.57
C ALA A 96 7.98 -4.62 0.38
N ILE A 97 6.88 -4.03 0.86
CA ILE A 97 5.88 -4.70 1.71
C ILE A 97 5.13 -5.77 0.92
N LEU A 98 4.57 -5.40 -0.24
CA LEU A 98 3.75 -6.30 -1.05
C LEU A 98 4.52 -7.50 -1.60
N LYS A 99 5.80 -7.33 -1.98
CA LYS A 99 6.67 -8.42 -2.46
C LYS A 99 6.96 -9.46 -1.38
N ASN A 100 6.88 -9.09 -0.11
CA ASN A 100 7.05 -10.00 1.02
C ASN A 100 5.71 -10.43 1.65
N ASN A 101 4.64 -10.46 0.84
CA ASN A 101 3.31 -10.91 1.24
C ASN A 101 2.63 -10.07 2.33
N GLY A 102 3.11 -8.84 2.58
CA GLY A 102 2.42 -7.89 3.42
C GLY A 102 1.18 -7.33 2.74
N THR A 103 0.26 -6.83 3.53
CA THR A 103 -0.96 -6.13 3.09
C THR A 103 -0.92 -4.71 3.61
N ILE A 104 -1.17 -3.75 2.74
CA ILE A 104 -1.29 -2.34 3.14
C ILE A 104 -2.73 -2.11 3.59
N ASP A 105 -2.88 -1.65 4.81
CA ASP A 105 -4.18 -1.26 5.36
C ASP A 105 -4.59 0.11 4.82
N LYS A 106 -3.70 1.10 4.96
CA LYS A 106 -3.93 2.47 4.51
C LYS A 106 -2.65 3.29 4.44
N TYR A 107 -2.78 4.44 3.80
CA TYR A 107 -1.82 5.55 3.89
C TYR A 107 -2.42 6.65 4.77
N GLU A 108 -1.61 7.21 5.68
CA GLU A 108 -1.99 8.34 6.52
C GLU A 108 -0.98 9.48 6.30
N GLY A 109 -1.25 10.31 5.29
CA GLY A 109 -0.29 11.33 4.85
C GLY A 109 1.00 10.71 4.31
N ASP A 110 2.08 10.85 5.03
CA ASP A 110 3.40 10.28 4.73
C ASP A 110 3.66 8.92 5.38
N ALA A 111 2.68 8.38 6.09
CA ALA A 111 2.78 7.11 6.79
C ALA A 111 2.16 5.95 5.99
N ILE A 112 2.74 4.76 6.14
CA ILE A 112 2.17 3.49 5.67
C ILE A 112 1.81 2.65 6.89
N VAL A 113 0.55 2.23 6.95
CA VAL A 113 0.06 1.22 7.89
C VAL A 113 -0.12 -0.08 7.14
N SER A 114 0.54 -1.13 7.59
CA SER A 114 0.48 -2.43 6.93
C SER A 114 0.53 -3.58 7.92
N MET A 115 0.20 -4.78 7.47
CA MET A 115 0.18 -5.97 8.29
C MET A 115 0.62 -7.20 7.51
N PHE A 116 1.14 -8.19 8.25
CA PHE A 116 1.49 -9.51 7.77
C PHE A 116 0.68 -10.54 8.55
N GLY A 117 0.09 -11.52 7.88
CA GLY A 117 -0.77 -12.53 8.48
C GLY A 117 -2.26 -12.29 8.31
N ALA A 118 -2.65 -11.20 7.64
CA ALA A 118 -4.02 -10.94 7.23
C ALA A 118 -4.08 -10.02 6.00
N PRO A 119 -4.99 -10.27 5.04
CA PRO A 119 -5.78 -11.50 4.94
C PRO A 119 -4.91 -12.72 4.60
N ASP A 120 -5.16 -13.82 5.27
CA ASP A 120 -4.53 -15.12 5.00
C ASP A 120 -5.62 -16.20 5.02
N PRO A 121 -6.42 -16.32 3.93
CA PRO A 121 -7.57 -17.20 3.88
C PRO A 121 -7.19 -18.68 3.96
N ASN A 122 -5.98 -19.04 3.54
CA ASN A 122 -5.51 -20.41 3.47
C ASN A 122 -4.56 -20.79 4.61
N ASN A 123 -4.28 -19.89 5.54
CA ASN A 123 -3.29 -20.06 6.61
C ASN A 123 -1.95 -20.56 6.08
N LEU A 124 -1.46 -19.91 5.03
CA LEU A 124 -0.27 -20.33 4.26
C LEU A 124 1.01 -20.30 5.09
N TYR A 125 1.07 -19.40 6.07
CA TYR A 125 2.27 -19.17 6.86
C TYR A 125 1.97 -19.13 8.36
N THR A 126 2.96 -19.55 9.14
CA THR A 126 2.93 -19.43 10.59
C THR A 126 3.16 -17.99 11.06
N PRO A 127 2.78 -17.63 12.31
CA PRO A 127 3.09 -16.31 12.87
C PRO A 127 4.57 -15.94 12.80
N ASN A 128 5.48 -16.91 13.01
CA ASN A 128 6.92 -16.65 12.91
C ASN A 128 7.37 -16.35 11.48
N GLN A 129 6.78 -16.99 10.48
CA GLN A 129 7.07 -16.68 9.08
C GLN A 129 6.54 -15.29 8.70
N TRP A 130 5.38 -14.89 9.20
CA TRP A 130 4.86 -13.54 9.00
C TRP A 130 5.77 -12.48 9.64
N ALA A 131 6.27 -12.72 10.85
CA ALA A 131 7.26 -11.84 11.48
C ALA A 131 8.56 -11.78 10.66
N TYR A 132 9.03 -12.90 10.15
CA TYR A 132 10.20 -12.94 9.26
C TYR A 132 9.99 -12.08 7.99
N TYR A 133 8.89 -12.26 7.28
CA TYR A 133 8.58 -11.46 6.07
C TYR A 133 8.44 -9.97 6.37
N SER A 134 7.97 -9.61 7.55
CA SER A 134 7.91 -8.21 7.96
C SER A 134 9.31 -7.60 8.12
N ILE A 135 10.26 -8.34 8.68
CA ILE A 135 11.67 -7.92 8.81
C ILE A 135 12.33 -7.78 7.44
N GLU A 136 12.12 -8.77 6.55
CA GLU A 136 12.60 -8.70 5.15
C GLU A 136 12.08 -7.45 4.44
N SER A 137 10.82 -7.10 4.69
CA SER A 137 10.22 -5.88 4.13
C SER A 137 10.94 -4.63 4.64
N VAL A 138 11.22 -4.55 5.94
CA VAL A 138 11.95 -3.41 6.52
C VAL A 138 13.34 -3.26 5.93
N ILE A 139 14.08 -4.37 5.77
CA ILE A 139 15.41 -4.35 5.15
C ILE A 139 15.33 -3.80 3.72
N ARG A 140 14.35 -4.28 2.92
CA ARG A 140 14.13 -3.77 1.57
C ARG A 140 13.67 -2.32 1.54
N MET A 141 12.80 -1.91 2.46
CA MET A 141 12.38 -0.50 2.58
C MET A 141 13.60 0.40 2.84
N LYS A 142 14.54 -0.01 3.69
CA LYS A 142 15.76 0.77 3.95
C LYS A 142 16.70 0.82 2.74
N GLN A 143 16.82 -0.26 1.98
CA GLN A 143 17.55 -0.26 0.71
C GLN A 143 16.89 0.68 -0.31
N THR A 144 15.57 0.62 -0.44
CA THR A 144 14.78 1.50 -1.32
C THR A 144 14.93 2.96 -0.93
N GLU A 145 14.92 3.28 0.37
CA GLU A 145 15.18 4.63 0.89
C GLU A 145 16.56 5.15 0.45
N GLU A 146 17.58 4.33 0.55
CA GLU A 146 18.93 4.69 0.10
C GLU A 146 19.00 4.92 -1.41
N GLU A 147 18.38 4.06 -2.21
CA GLU A 147 18.32 4.17 -3.67
C GLU A 147 17.57 5.43 -4.09
N PHE A 148 16.43 5.70 -3.46
CA PHE A 148 15.64 6.92 -3.69
C PHE A 148 16.47 8.17 -3.39
N ASN A 149 17.11 8.23 -2.22
CA ASN A 149 17.94 9.37 -1.83
C ASN A 149 19.11 9.57 -2.81
N LYS A 150 19.77 8.50 -3.25
CA LYS A 150 20.88 8.58 -4.23
C LYS A 150 20.42 9.12 -5.60
N SER A 151 19.18 8.85 -5.98
CA SER A 151 18.65 9.33 -7.27
C SER A 151 18.04 10.73 -7.24
N HIS A 152 17.72 11.25 -6.05
CA HIS A 152 17.00 12.51 -5.91
C HIS A 152 17.76 13.60 -5.17
N TYR A 153 18.82 13.26 -4.41
CA TYR A 153 19.58 14.20 -3.60
C TYR A 153 21.07 14.17 -3.94
N PHE A 154 21.59 15.28 -4.41
CA PHE A 154 22.99 15.47 -4.82
C PHE A 154 23.61 16.60 -3.98
N PRO A 155 24.25 16.30 -2.84
CA PRO A 155 24.74 17.33 -1.92
C PRO A 155 25.82 18.23 -2.52
N ASN A 156 26.60 17.73 -3.48
CA ASN A 156 27.65 18.49 -4.16
C ASN A 156 27.17 19.21 -5.44
N GLU A 157 25.94 18.95 -5.88
CA GLU A 157 25.31 19.50 -7.10
C GLU A 157 23.84 19.82 -6.78
N PRO A 158 23.58 20.80 -5.89
CA PRO A 158 22.22 21.07 -5.39
C PRO A 158 21.21 21.38 -6.48
N GLU A 159 21.67 21.96 -7.60
CA GLU A 159 20.83 22.27 -8.77
C GLU A 159 20.29 21.02 -9.49
N LYS A 160 20.91 19.86 -9.28
CA LYS A 160 20.42 18.57 -9.80
C LYS A 160 19.45 17.87 -8.84
N SER A 161 19.41 18.32 -7.58
CA SER A 161 18.55 17.70 -6.58
C SER A 161 17.07 18.01 -6.84
N THR A 162 16.25 16.97 -6.80
CA THR A 162 14.79 17.10 -6.88
C THR A 162 14.13 17.15 -5.50
N ILE A 163 14.91 16.88 -4.44
CA ILE A 163 14.49 17.02 -3.05
C ILE A 163 15.51 17.86 -2.25
N PRO A 164 15.05 18.65 -1.25
CA PRO A 164 15.91 19.58 -0.51
C PRO A 164 16.87 18.89 0.48
N ASN A 165 16.52 17.68 0.90
CA ASN A 165 17.34 16.86 1.80
C ASN A 165 16.89 15.39 1.70
N PRO A 166 17.76 14.42 2.11
CA PRO A 166 17.40 13.01 2.12
C PRO A 166 16.16 12.74 2.97
N LEU A 167 15.35 11.78 2.53
CA LEU A 167 14.24 11.24 3.30
C LEU A 167 14.75 10.10 4.20
N TYR A 168 14.23 10.05 5.42
CA TYR A 168 14.49 8.98 6.38
C TYR A 168 13.17 8.48 6.94
N THR A 169 12.92 7.19 6.85
CA THR A 169 11.70 6.56 7.37
C THR A 169 11.95 5.92 8.73
N ARG A 170 11.11 6.25 9.70
CA ARG A 170 10.98 5.49 10.95
C ARG A 170 10.06 4.32 10.71
N ILE A 171 10.43 3.14 11.18
CA ILE A 171 9.65 1.92 10.99
C ILE A 171 9.54 1.21 12.34
N GLY A 172 8.30 0.86 12.71
CA GLY A 172 7.98 0.06 13.87
C GLY A 172 7.31 -1.24 13.48
N LEU A 173 7.73 -2.34 14.11
CA LEU A 173 7.10 -3.67 13.99
C LEU A 173 6.59 -4.12 15.33
N ASN A 174 5.41 -4.73 15.36
CA ASN A 174 4.89 -5.41 16.53
C ASN A 174 4.07 -6.63 16.13
N SER A 175 4.32 -7.77 16.77
CA SER A 175 3.57 -9.01 16.56
C SER A 175 2.66 -9.30 17.75
N GLY A 176 1.44 -9.73 17.47
CA GLY A 176 0.47 -10.07 18.51
C GLY A 176 -0.90 -10.44 17.95
N ASP A 177 -1.76 -10.85 18.87
CA ASP A 177 -3.14 -11.15 18.55
C ASP A 177 -3.94 -9.88 18.28
N ALA A 178 -4.64 -9.85 17.17
CA ALA A 178 -5.53 -8.77 16.78
C ALA A 178 -6.83 -9.31 16.18
N PHE A 179 -7.90 -8.52 16.25
CA PHE A 179 -9.10 -8.78 15.48
C PHE A 179 -8.96 -8.11 14.12
N VAL A 180 -8.99 -8.91 13.04
CA VAL A 180 -8.83 -8.45 11.67
C VAL A 180 -10.10 -8.72 10.89
N GLY A 181 -10.63 -7.72 10.22
CA GLY A 181 -11.84 -7.82 9.42
C GLY A 181 -12.23 -6.48 8.82
N LEU A 182 -13.23 -6.50 7.95
CA LEU A 182 -13.82 -5.27 7.42
C LEU A 182 -14.63 -4.58 8.54
N MET A 183 -14.20 -3.38 8.92
CA MET A 183 -14.91 -2.52 9.85
C MET A 183 -15.46 -1.30 9.12
N GLY A 184 -16.76 -1.05 9.26
CA GLY A 184 -17.43 0.10 8.67
C GLY A 184 -18.94 -0.01 8.80
N SER A 185 -19.67 1.07 8.50
CA SER A 185 -21.13 0.99 8.41
C SER A 185 -21.49 0.08 7.24
N GLN A 186 -22.22 -0.99 7.51
CA GLN A 186 -22.91 -1.76 6.47
C GLN A 186 -24.00 -0.85 5.88
N THR A 187 -23.61 0.05 5.01
CA THR A 187 -24.59 0.69 4.14
C THR A 187 -24.98 -0.32 3.07
N ASP A 188 -26.28 -0.39 2.72
CA ASP A 188 -26.94 -1.32 1.80
C ASP A 188 -26.34 -1.42 0.37
N TYR A 189 -25.10 -1.02 0.17
CA TYR A 189 -24.41 -1.10 -1.11
C TYR A 189 -24.16 -2.53 -1.57
N PHE A 190 -24.01 -3.49 -0.62
CA PHE A 190 -23.75 -4.90 -0.96
C PHE A 190 -25.03 -5.73 -1.21
N ASN A 191 -26.21 -5.19 -0.90
CA ASN A 191 -27.48 -5.90 -1.07
C ASN A 191 -28.23 -5.56 -2.38
N LYS A 192 -27.60 -4.82 -3.30
CA LYS A 192 -28.24 -4.36 -4.55
C LYS A 192 -27.65 -4.90 -5.85
N PHE A 193 -26.75 -5.92 -5.76
CA PHE A 193 -26.20 -6.55 -6.97
C PHE A 193 -26.32 -8.06 -6.94
#